data_0a26cd34d2d76bbb463f480b95c3e37f
#
_entry.id   0a26cd34d2d76bbb463f480b95c3e37f
#
_cell.length_a   1.000
_cell.length_b   1.000
_cell.length_c   1.000
_cell.angle_alpha   90.00
_cell.angle_beta   90.00
_cell.angle_gamma   90.00
#
_symmetry.space_group_name_H-M   'P 1'
#
loop_
_entity.id
_entity.type
_entity.pdbx_description
1 polymer ?
#
loop_
_entity_poly.entity_id
_entity_poly.type
_entity_poly.pdbx_seq_one_letter_code
_entity_poly.pdbx_strand_id
1 'polypeptide(L)'
;MRARDDESTESSQEALSGFCEAYWPPLYSFLRHRGFSSADAQDLVQGFFAHLLEQNTLTRADQQKGRLRTFLLGSLQNFLYNEYDRARALKRGGGRQVVSIEEHLPEAEAAMLATAHLSDTACYDLVWASTIVSRAWQNLQTAFVAEGKAEWLEELRPFVAGGSVKPLNQEEAASRLGVPIATLRTWLSRLRQRYRESLRMEVASTVSDPADVDQELQHLYQILMA
;
A
#
# COMPACT_ATOMS: atom_id res chain seq x y z
N MET A 1 35.02 7.21 3.75
CA MET A 1 34.35 7.36 2.47
C MET A 1 33.44 6.16 2.17
N ARG A 2 33.88 4.90 2.34
CA ARG A 2 33.05 3.69 2.09
C ARG A 2 31.78 3.57 2.96
N ALA A 3 31.78 3.94 4.24
CA ALA A 3 30.61 3.83 5.12
C ALA A 3 29.41 4.72 4.72
N ARG A 4 29.64 5.88 4.10
CA ARG A 4 28.56 6.77 3.62
C ARG A 4 27.91 6.29 2.32
N ASP A 5 28.64 5.56 1.49
CA ASP A 5 28.10 5.00 0.26
C ASP A 5 27.23 3.76 0.55
N ASP A 6 27.56 2.97 1.60
CA ASP A 6 26.77 1.82 2.05
C ASP A 6 25.44 2.27 2.69
N GLU A 7 25.43 3.29 3.57
CA GLU A 7 24.19 3.83 4.17
C GLU A 7 23.24 4.42 3.10
N SER A 8 23.77 5.09 2.08
CA SER A 8 22.95 5.63 1.00
C SER A 8 22.34 4.53 0.12
N THR A 9 23.04 3.41 -0.04
CA THR A 9 22.58 2.27 -0.83
C THR A 9 21.51 1.47 -0.07
N GLU A 10 21.70 1.23 1.22
CA GLU A 10 20.70 0.57 2.08
C GLU A 10 19.41 1.38 2.15
N SER A 11 19.48 2.68 2.41
CA SER A 11 18.32 3.58 2.44
C SER A 11 17.57 3.61 1.09
N SER A 12 18.29 3.54 -0.02
CA SER A 12 17.67 3.47 -1.37
C SER A 12 16.98 2.14 -1.62
N GLN A 13 17.55 1.02 -1.15
CA GLN A 13 16.94 -0.30 -1.27
C GLN A 13 15.69 -0.44 -0.39
N GLU A 14 15.73 0.06 0.84
CA GLU A 14 14.58 0.09 1.73
C GLU A 14 13.42 0.94 1.14
N ALA A 15 13.73 2.11 0.60
CA ALA A 15 12.74 2.97 -0.05
C ALA A 15 12.11 2.27 -1.27
N LEU A 16 12.91 1.57 -2.07
CA LEU A 16 12.45 0.82 -3.23
C LEU A 16 11.59 -0.39 -2.82
N SER A 17 12.00 -1.13 -1.78
CA SER A 17 11.21 -2.23 -1.21
C SER A 17 9.85 -1.73 -0.74
N GLY A 18 9.83 -0.69 0.08
CA GLY A 18 8.59 -0.08 0.58
C GLY A 18 7.68 0.43 -0.53
N PHE A 19 8.26 0.98 -1.61
CA PHE A 19 7.53 1.37 -2.81
C PHE A 19 6.91 0.16 -3.52
N CYS A 20 7.67 -0.90 -3.76
CA CYS A 20 7.15 -2.11 -4.39
C CYS A 20 6.04 -2.74 -3.56
N GLU A 21 6.22 -2.86 -2.25
CA GLU A 21 5.22 -3.39 -1.33
C GLU A 21 3.92 -2.55 -1.31
N ALA A 22 4.01 -1.23 -1.39
CA ALA A 22 2.85 -0.34 -1.40
C ALA A 22 2.06 -0.43 -2.71
N TYR A 23 2.74 -0.66 -3.84
CA TYR A 23 2.10 -0.61 -5.16
C TYR A 23 1.86 -1.98 -5.80
N TRP A 24 2.50 -3.05 -5.32
CA TRP A 24 2.28 -4.39 -5.85
C TRP A 24 0.79 -4.83 -5.72
N PRO A 25 0.13 -4.76 -4.54
CA PRO A 25 -1.25 -5.19 -4.39
C PRO A 25 -2.24 -4.43 -5.29
N PRO A 26 -2.24 -3.08 -5.38
CA PRO A 26 -3.16 -2.37 -6.24
C PRO A 26 -2.93 -2.65 -7.74
N LEU A 27 -1.67 -2.76 -8.20
CA LEU A 27 -1.37 -3.10 -9.60
C LEU A 27 -1.80 -4.52 -9.95
N TYR A 28 -1.54 -5.48 -9.06
CA TYR A 28 -2.00 -6.86 -9.20
C TYR A 28 -3.54 -6.92 -9.27
N SER A 29 -4.24 -6.29 -8.34
CA SER A 29 -5.70 -6.26 -8.29
C SER A 29 -6.30 -5.63 -9.55
N PHE A 30 -5.69 -4.57 -10.08
CA PHE A 30 -6.08 -3.97 -11.35
C PHE A 30 -6.02 -4.98 -12.51
N LEU A 31 -4.93 -5.75 -12.62
CA LEU A 31 -4.77 -6.78 -13.66
C LEU A 31 -5.77 -7.92 -13.48
N ARG A 32 -5.96 -8.39 -12.24
CA ARG A 32 -6.93 -9.43 -11.92
C ARG A 32 -8.36 -8.99 -12.26
N HIS A 33 -8.70 -7.74 -11.96
CA HIS A 33 -10.01 -7.16 -12.30
C HIS A 33 -10.25 -7.08 -13.81
N ARG A 34 -9.19 -6.90 -14.59
CA ARG A 34 -9.22 -6.95 -16.07
C ARG A 34 -9.25 -8.38 -16.63
N GLY A 35 -9.32 -9.40 -15.80
CA GLY A 35 -9.50 -10.80 -16.20
C GLY A 35 -8.19 -11.57 -16.46
N PHE A 36 -7.02 -11.01 -16.13
CA PHE A 36 -5.77 -11.78 -16.19
C PHE A 36 -5.79 -12.91 -15.15
N SER A 37 -5.17 -14.05 -15.45
CA SER A 37 -4.97 -15.12 -14.47
C SER A 37 -4.08 -14.65 -13.32
N SER A 38 -4.08 -15.33 -12.18
CA SER A 38 -3.20 -15.03 -11.05
C SER A 38 -1.73 -15.02 -11.48
N ALA A 39 -1.30 -16.06 -12.22
CA ALA A 39 0.07 -16.18 -12.70
C ALA A 39 0.44 -15.06 -13.68
N ASP A 40 -0.41 -14.78 -14.68
CA ASP A 40 -0.15 -13.70 -15.64
C ASP A 40 -0.08 -12.33 -14.96
N ALA A 41 -0.97 -12.07 -13.98
CA ALA A 41 -0.98 -10.80 -13.25
C ALA A 41 0.30 -10.62 -12.43
N GLN A 42 0.80 -11.68 -11.77
CA GLN A 42 2.07 -11.64 -11.05
C GLN A 42 3.24 -11.36 -11.99
N ASP A 43 3.35 -12.11 -13.08
CA ASP A 43 4.42 -11.96 -14.06
C ASP A 43 4.44 -10.55 -14.67
N LEU A 44 3.25 -10.02 -14.99
CA LEU A 44 3.11 -8.67 -15.54
C LEU A 44 3.50 -7.58 -14.53
N VAL A 45 3.10 -7.70 -13.24
CA VAL A 45 3.52 -6.73 -12.21
C VAL A 45 5.02 -6.78 -11.99
N GLN A 46 5.63 -7.97 -11.91
CA GLN A 46 7.08 -8.13 -11.77
C GLN A 46 7.82 -7.53 -12.98
N GLY A 47 7.38 -7.87 -14.19
CA GLY A 47 7.96 -7.32 -15.42
C GLY A 47 7.82 -5.80 -15.51
N PHE A 48 6.69 -5.26 -15.03
CA PHE A 48 6.47 -3.82 -14.98
C PHE A 48 7.43 -3.12 -14.00
N PHE A 49 7.63 -3.64 -12.79
CA PHE A 49 8.60 -3.07 -11.85
C PHE A 49 10.04 -3.15 -12.41
N ALA A 50 10.43 -4.28 -13.00
CA ALA A 50 11.72 -4.41 -13.66
C ALA A 50 11.90 -3.34 -14.76
N HIS A 51 10.87 -3.15 -15.59
CA HIS A 51 10.87 -2.12 -16.64
C HIS A 51 10.99 -0.69 -16.08
N LEU A 52 10.28 -0.36 -14.99
CA LEU A 52 10.37 0.94 -14.33
C LEU A 52 11.80 1.24 -13.83
N LEU A 53 12.46 0.22 -13.27
CA LEU A 53 13.82 0.33 -12.75
C LEU A 53 14.85 0.47 -13.87
N GLU A 54 14.78 -0.37 -14.92
CA GLU A 54 15.68 -0.33 -16.08
C GLU A 54 15.62 1.02 -16.82
N GLN A 55 14.42 1.59 -16.93
CA GLN A 55 14.21 2.86 -17.65
C GLN A 55 14.47 4.10 -16.78
N ASN A 56 14.81 3.95 -15.49
CA ASN A 56 14.91 5.06 -14.55
C ASN A 56 13.65 5.95 -14.57
N THR A 57 12.50 5.36 -14.83
CA THR A 57 11.25 6.07 -15.13
C THR A 57 10.69 6.78 -13.89
N LEU A 58 11.05 6.27 -12.69
CA LEU A 58 10.66 6.88 -11.41
C LEU A 58 11.26 8.29 -11.24
N THR A 59 12.47 8.53 -11.73
CA THR A 59 13.07 9.88 -11.73
C THR A 59 12.39 10.86 -12.67
N ARG A 60 11.71 10.35 -13.72
CA ARG A 60 10.92 11.16 -14.66
C ARG A 60 9.51 11.47 -14.12
N ALA A 61 8.97 10.64 -13.24
CA ALA A 61 7.71 10.90 -12.56
C ALA A 61 7.77 12.20 -11.74
N ASP A 62 8.94 12.51 -11.20
CA ASP A 62 9.24 13.74 -10.44
C ASP A 62 9.11 15.03 -11.28
N GLN A 63 9.19 14.93 -12.60
CA GLN A 63 9.11 16.08 -13.51
C GLN A 63 7.72 16.33 -14.11
N GLN A 64 6.81 15.36 -14.05
CA GLN A 64 5.45 15.48 -14.54
C GLN A 64 4.51 15.71 -13.36
N LYS A 65 4.02 16.93 -13.21
CA LYS A 65 3.04 17.33 -12.19
C LYS A 65 1.84 16.39 -12.17
N GLY A 66 1.90 15.34 -11.37
CA GLY A 66 0.83 14.34 -11.26
C GLY A 66 1.09 13.39 -10.10
N ARG A 67 0.02 12.83 -9.54
CA ARG A 67 0.13 11.86 -8.46
C ARG A 67 0.86 10.61 -8.95
N LEU A 68 1.89 10.17 -8.21
CA LEU A 68 2.68 8.97 -8.54
C LEU A 68 1.79 7.76 -8.82
N ARG A 69 0.74 7.58 -8.04
CA ARG A 69 -0.29 6.56 -8.21
C ARG A 69 -0.92 6.58 -9.62
N THR A 70 -1.35 7.76 -10.09
CA THR A 70 -1.94 7.93 -11.43
C THR A 70 -0.91 7.68 -12.53
N PHE A 71 0.32 8.14 -12.32
CA PHE A 71 1.44 7.88 -13.22
C PHE A 71 1.73 6.38 -13.35
N LEU A 72 1.77 5.65 -12.23
CA LEU A 72 2.01 4.21 -12.24
C LEU A 72 0.93 3.43 -12.98
N LEU A 73 -0.34 3.78 -12.75
CA LEU A 73 -1.44 3.14 -13.47
C LEU A 73 -1.39 3.40 -14.97
N GLY A 74 -1.12 4.64 -15.39
CA GLY A 74 -0.93 4.99 -16.80
C GLY A 74 0.29 4.31 -17.42
N SER A 75 1.39 4.22 -16.68
CA SER A 75 2.61 3.53 -17.12
C SER A 75 2.39 2.02 -17.26
N LEU A 76 1.65 1.39 -16.33
CA LEU A 76 1.27 -0.02 -16.44
C LEU A 76 0.41 -0.25 -17.71
N GLN A 77 -0.56 0.59 -17.99
CA GLN A 77 -1.38 0.47 -19.19
C GLN A 77 -0.54 0.54 -20.47
N ASN A 78 0.42 1.47 -20.54
CA ASN A 78 1.35 1.57 -21.65
C ASN A 78 2.28 0.35 -21.77
N PHE A 79 2.76 -0.17 -20.62
CA PHE A 79 3.57 -1.38 -20.58
C PHE A 79 2.79 -2.59 -21.12
N LEU A 80 1.54 -2.77 -20.70
CA LEU A 80 0.66 -3.82 -21.20
C LEU A 80 0.45 -3.73 -22.70
N TYR A 81 0.22 -2.53 -23.23
CA TYR A 81 0.08 -2.33 -24.68
C TYR A 81 1.34 -2.82 -25.42
N ASN A 82 2.51 -2.43 -24.95
CA ASN A 82 3.78 -2.84 -25.54
C ASN A 82 4.03 -4.35 -25.44
N GLU A 83 3.65 -4.99 -24.31
CA GLU A 83 3.76 -6.45 -24.14
C GLU A 83 2.80 -7.20 -25.08
N TYR A 84 1.58 -6.69 -25.29
CA TYR A 84 0.64 -7.25 -26.27
C TYR A 84 1.19 -7.16 -27.70
N ASP A 85 1.79 -6.04 -28.08
CA ASP A 85 2.38 -5.88 -29.41
C ASP A 85 3.61 -6.79 -29.58
N ARG A 86 4.44 -6.93 -28.55
CA ARG A 86 5.56 -7.90 -28.54
C ARG A 86 5.06 -9.34 -28.64
N ALA A 87 4.04 -9.72 -27.87
CA ALA A 87 3.46 -11.07 -27.91
C ALA A 87 2.84 -11.38 -29.27
N ARG A 88 2.20 -10.40 -29.93
CA ARG A 88 1.72 -10.53 -31.33
C ARG A 88 2.87 -10.70 -32.33
N ALA A 89 3.98 -9.99 -32.13
CA ALA A 89 5.17 -10.14 -32.95
C ALA A 89 5.87 -11.50 -32.69
N LEU A 90 5.91 -11.97 -31.43
CA LEU A 90 6.56 -13.20 -30.99
C LEU A 90 5.72 -14.48 -31.18
N LYS A 91 4.40 -14.38 -31.38
CA LYS A 91 3.61 -15.53 -31.87
C LYS A 91 4.16 -16.09 -33.21
N ARG A 92 5.20 -15.42 -33.73
CA ARG A 92 6.08 -15.91 -34.81
C ARG A 92 7.42 -16.52 -34.33
N GLY A 93 7.69 -16.69 -33.01
CA GLY A 93 8.89 -17.39 -32.47
C GLY A 93 9.23 -17.12 -31.00
N GLY A 94 8.99 -18.09 -30.12
CA GLY A 94 9.77 -18.42 -28.91
C GLY A 94 9.50 -17.69 -27.59
N GLY A 95 9.20 -18.45 -26.52
CA GLY A 95 8.81 -17.96 -25.18
C GLY A 95 9.94 -17.85 -24.14
N ARG A 96 9.69 -17.16 -23.03
CA ARG A 96 10.53 -17.06 -21.81
C ARG A 96 9.72 -17.30 -20.55
N GLN A 97 10.35 -17.88 -19.53
CA GLN A 97 9.82 -18.31 -18.24
C GLN A 97 10.23 -17.30 -17.13
N VAL A 98 9.36 -17.03 -16.12
CA VAL A 98 9.56 -16.03 -15.06
C VAL A 98 9.26 -16.65 -13.67
N VAL A 99 9.89 -16.15 -12.61
CA VAL A 99 9.87 -16.62 -11.22
C VAL A 99 8.90 -15.82 -10.37
N SER A 100 8.15 -16.48 -9.47
CA SER A 100 7.02 -15.96 -8.69
C SER A 100 7.39 -15.42 -7.29
N ILE A 101 6.67 -14.39 -6.82
CA ILE A 101 6.67 -13.88 -5.43
C ILE A 101 5.30 -14.16 -4.81
N GLU A 102 5.25 -15.08 -3.83
CA GLU A 102 4.00 -15.66 -3.30
C GLU A 102 3.41 -14.95 -2.06
N GLU A 103 4.09 -13.99 -1.43
CA GLU A 103 3.75 -13.51 -0.08
C GLU A 103 2.49 -12.64 0.05
N HIS A 104 2.04 -11.97 -1.02
CA HIS A 104 0.90 -11.02 -0.95
C HIS A 104 -0.40 -11.48 -1.63
N LEU A 105 -0.45 -12.71 -2.10
CA LEU A 105 -1.56 -13.26 -2.89
C LEU A 105 -2.91 -13.35 -2.16
N PRO A 106 -2.99 -13.84 -0.90
CA PRO A 106 -4.29 -14.07 -0.26
C PRO A 106 -5.05 -12.76 0.01
N GLU A 107 -4.35 -11.71 0.41
CA GLU A 107 -4.95 -10.41 0.72
C GLU A 107 -5.43 -9.70 -0.54
N ALA A 108 -4.65 -9.76 -1.62
CA ALA A 108 -5.00 -9.16 -2.91
C ALA A 108 -6.19 -9.89 -3.58
N GLU A 109 -6.30 -11.22 -3.43
CA GLU A 109 -7.45 -11.96 -3.94
C GLU A 109 -8.73 -11.72 -3.14
N ALA A 110 -8.64 -11.59 -1.82
CA ALA A 110 -9.76 -11.20 -0.98
C ALA A 110 -10.28 -9.79 -1.35
N ALA A 111 -9.37 -8.84 -1.56
CA ALA A 111 -9.69 -7.48 -2.01
C ALA A 111 -10.37 -7.48 -3.40
N MET A 112 -9.93 -8.33 -4.32
CA MET A 112 -10.54 -8.48 -5.66
C MET A 112 -12.01 -8.93 -5.57
N LEU A 113 -12.33 -9.92 -4.73
CA LEU A 113 -13.71 -10.38 -4.55
C LEU A 113 -14.61 -9.26 -4.00
N ALA A 114 -14.10 -8.46 -3.08
CA ALA A 114 -14.83 -7.33 -2.49
C ALA A 114 -15.05 -6.18 -3.51
N THR A 115 -14.22 -6.07 -4.54
CA THR A 115 -14.24 -4.96 -5.52
C THR A 115 -14.82 -5.33 -6.88
N ALA A 116 -15.35 -6.53 -7.05
CA ALA A 116 -15.83 -7.05 -8.34
C ALA A 116 -16.92 -6.20 -9.03
N HIS A 117 -17.60 -5.31 -8.29
CA HIS A 117 -18.63 -4.41 -8.80
C HIS A 117 -18.10 -3.01 -9.19
N LEU A 118 -16.82 -2.73 -8.94
CA LEU A 118 -16.19 -1.44 -9.22
C LEU A 118 -15.60 -1.39 -10.64
N SER A 119 -15.27 -0.18 -11.10
CA SER A 119 -14.43 -0.03 -12.29
C SER A 119 -12.97 -0.42 -11.98
N ASP A 120 -12.19 -0.76 -13.01
CA ASP A 120 -10.76 -1.12 -12.87
C ASP A 120 -9.97 -0.08 -12.07
N THR A 121 -10.21 1.22 -12.34
CA THR A 121 -9.55 2.32 -11.65
C THR A 121 -10.02 2.44 -10.19
N ALA A 122 -11.31 2.30 -9.93
CA ALA A 122 -11.84 2.35 -8.57
C ALA A 122 -11.35 1.16 -7.72
N CYS A 123 -11.23 -0.03 -8.33
CA CYS A 123 -10.60 -1.19 -7.70
C CYS A 123 -9.14 -0.89 -7.32
N TYR A 124 -8.36 -0.36 -8.26
CA TYR A 124 -6.97 0.05 -8.01
C TYR A 124 -6.86 1.05 -6.85
N ASP A 125 -7.68 2.10 -6.87
CA ASP A 125 -7.68 3.14 -5.85
C ASP A 125 -8.07 2.59 -4.46
N LEU A 126 -9.08 1.72 -4.39
CA LEU A 126 -9.53 1.14 -3.12
C LEU A 126 -8.48 0.18 -2.53
N VAL A 127 -7.86 -0.65 -3.38
CA VAL A 127 -6.79 -1.56 -2.91
C VAL A 127 -5.56 -0.78 -2.48
N TRP A 128 -5.19 0.30 -3.21
CA TRP A 128 -4.13 1.20 -2.76
C TRP A 128 -4.45 1.81 -1.39
N ALA A 129 -5.64 2.35 -1.19
CA ALA A 129 -6.05 2.94 0.07
C ALA A 129 -6.01 1.92 1.23
N SER A 130 -6.51 0.71 0.98
CA SER A 130 -6.49 -0.38 1.96
C SER A 130 -5.06 -0.81 2.30
N THR A 131 -4.16 -0.87 1.32
CA THR A 131 -2.74 -1.19 1.52
C THR A 131 -2.06 -0.14 2.41
N ILE A 132 -2.26 1.15 2.13
CA ILE A 132 -1.70 2.24 2.95
C ILE A 132 -2.19 2.16 4.40
N VAL A 133 -3.49 1.94 4.59
CA VAL A 133 -4.10 1.79 5.94
C VAL A 133 -3.51 0.59 6.68
N SER A 134 -3.37 -0.56 6.01
CA SER A 134 -2.81 -1.79 6.59
C SER A 134 -1.36 -1.60 6.99
N ARG A 135 -0.53 -1.01 6.13
CA ARG A 135 0.89 -0.73 6.42
C ARG A 135 1.05 0.23 7.59
N ALA A 136 0.28 1.32 7.60
CA ALA A 136 0.31 2.28 8.71
C ALA A 136 -0.08 1.61 10.05
N TRP A 137 -1.03 0.68 10.01
CA TRP A 137 -1.40 -0.10 11.19
C TRP A 137 -0.29 -1.07 11.63
N GLN A 138 0.33 -1.80 10.69
CA GLN A 138 1.43 -2.73 10.96
C GLN A 138 2.65 -2.01 11.57
N ASN A 139 3.01 -0.83 11.05
CA ASN A 139 4.10 -0.01 11.62
C ASN A 139 3.79 0.41 13.06
N LEU A 140 2.55 0.81 13.31
CA LEU A 140 2.10 1.15 14.66
C LEU A 140 2.15 -0.08 15.59
N GLN A 141 1.73 -1.23 15.11
CA GLN A 141 1.76 -2.50 15.85
C GLN A 141 3.19 -2.90 16.19
N THR A 142 4.11 -2.83 15.26
CA THR A 142 5.54 -3.10 15.48
C THR A 142 6.12 -2.18 16.56
N ALA A 143 5.79 -0.89 16.51
CA ALA A 143 6.25 0.06 17.52
C ALA A 143 5.67 -0.24 18.92
N PHE A 144 4.40 -0.62 19.01
CA PHE A 144 3.78 -0.98 20.29
C PHE A 144 4.28 -2.31 20.85
N VAL A 145 4.61 -3.27 19.99
CA VAL A 145 5.28 -4.53 20.41
C VAL A 145 6.65 -4.23 20.99
N ALA A 146 7.44 -3.38 20.34
CA ALA A 146 8.77 -2.96 20.84
C ALA A 146 8.70 -2.22 22.19
N GLU A 147 7.59 -1.49 22.44
CA GLU A 147 7.31 -0.82 23.73
C GLU A 147 6.74 -1.76 24.80
N GLY A 148 6.49 -3.05 24.49
CA GLY A 148 5.85 -4.00 25.42
C GLY A 148 4.36 -3.70 25.68
N LYS A 149 3.67 -3.05 24.74
CA LYS A 149 2.28 -2.57 24.85
C LYS A 149 1.33 -3.21 23.83
N ALA A 150 1.67 -4.38 23.30
CA ALA A 150 0.87 -5.03 22.25
C ALA A 150 -0.58 -5.30 22.69
N GLU A 151 -0.80 -5.79 23.90
CA GLU A 151 -2.14 -6.07 24.45
C GLU A 151 -3.01 -4.81 24.53
N TRP A 152 -2.41 -3.66 24.86
CA TRP A 152 -3.13 -2.38 24.90
C TRP A 152 -3.56 -1.92 23.52
N LEU A 153 -2.71 -2.12 22.52
CA LEU A 153 -3.04 -1.78 21.15
C LEU A 153 -4.22 -2.59 20.64
N GLU A 154 -4.23 -3.90 20.88
CA GLU A 154 -5.34 -4.77 20.45
C GLU A 154 -6.66 -4.38 21.12
N GLU A 155 -6.66 -4.07 22.43
CA GLU A 155 -7.85 -3.60 23.14
C GLU A 155 -8.36 -2.24 22.63
N LEU A 156 -7.44 -1.36 22.20
CA LEU A 156 -7.76 0.00 21.74
C LEU A 156 -8.05 0.08 20.23
N ARG A 157 -7.64 -0.93 19.45
CA ARG A 157 -7.82 -0.98 17.99
C ARG A 157 -9.24 -0.65 17.52
N PRO A 158 -10.31 -1.23 18.09
CA PRO A 158 -11.68 -0.97 17.65
C PRO A 158 -12.09 0.50 17.72
N PHE A 159 -11.48 1.28 18.62
CA PHE A 159 -11.76 2.70 18.80
C PHE A 159 -11.05 3.62 17.81
N VAL A 160 -10.10 3.10 17.03
CA VAL A 160 -9.28 3.87 16.09
C VAL A 160 -9.51 3.43 14.65
N ALA A 161 -9.47 2.12 14.38
CA ALA A 161 -9.57 1.57 13.03
C ALA A 161 -11.02 1.46 12.51
N GLY A 162 -12.04 1.65 13.36
CA GLY A 162 -13.42 1.46 12.99
C GLY A 162 -13.79 -0.03 12.80
N GLY A 163 -14.96 -0.30 12.22
CA GLY A 163 -15.37 -1.66 11.85
C GLY A 163 -16.00 -2.48 12.98
N SER A 164 -16.22 -1.90 14.16
CA SER A 164 -16.93 -2.59 15.23
C SER A 164 -18.44 -2.59 14.98
N VAL A 165 -19.03 -3.78 14.89
CA VAL A 165 -20.49 -3.96 14.76
C VAL A 165 -21.25 -3.61 16.04
N LYS A 166 -20.56 -3.56 17.20
CA LYS A 166 -21.13 -3.23 18.50
C LYS A 166 -20.69 -1.83 18.94
N PRO A 167 -21.59 -1.07 19.64
CA PRO A 167 -21.18 0.18 20.24
C PRO A 167 -20.01 -0.06 21.20
N LEU A 168 -18.91 0.70 20.98
CA LEU A 168 -17.69 0.55 21.75
C LEU A 168 -17.84 1.22 23.11
N ASN A 169 -17.75 0.42 24.18
CA ASN A 169 -17.84 0.89 25.56
C ASN A 169 -16.44 1.15 26.13
N GLN A 170 -16.10 2.44 26.26
CA GLN A 170 -14.81 2.86 26.83
C GLN A 170 -14.66 2.47 28.30
N GLU A 171 -15.75 2.38 29.07
CA GLU A 171 -15.71 2.00 30.48
C GLU A 171 -15.34 0.52 30.64
N GLU A 172 -15.89 -0.35 29.79
CA GLU A 172 -15.53 -1.77 29.75
C GLU A 172 -14.06 -1.97 29.35
N ALA A 173 -13.59 -1.26 28.33
CA ALA A 173 -12.19 -1.32 27.91
C ALA A 173 -11.24 -0.82 29.02
N ALA A 174 -11.58 0.26 29.71
CA ALA A 174 -10.83 0.78 30.84
C ALA A 174 -10.77 -0.25 32.01
N SER A 175 -11.89 -0.93 32.27
CA SER A 175 -11.97 -1.97 33.30
C SER A 175 -11.08 -3.18 32.93
N ARG A 176 -11.12 -3.64 31.66
CA ARG A 176 -10.26 -4.75 31.20
C ARG A 176 -8.78 -4.41 31.28
N LEU A 177 -8.40 -3.18 30.97
CA LEU A 177 -7.02 -2.70 31.07
C LEU A 177 -6.60 -2.29 32.49
N GLY A 178 -7.51 -2.31 33.45
CA GLY A 178 -7.25 -1.95 34.85
C GLY A 178 -6.87 -0.47 35.04
N VAL A 179 -7.40 0.44 34.22
CA VAL A 179 -7.05 1.86 34.24
C VAL A 179 -8.28 2.77 34.41
N PRO A 180 -8.11 3.97 34.97
CA PRO A 180 -9.19 4.97 34.99
C PRO A 180 -9.64 5.38 33.58
N ILE A 181 -10.93 5.65 33.40
CA ILE A 181 -11.49 6.09 32.11
C ILE A 181 -10.82 7.35 31.54
N ALA A 182 -10.37 8.26 32.39
CA ALA A 182 -9.64 9.47 31.99
C ALA A 182 -8.27 9.11 31.35
N THR A 183 -7.60 8.10 31.90
CA THR A 183 -6.34 7.56 31.37
C THR A 183 -6.56 6.90 30.01
N LEU A 184 -7.60 6.07 29.86
CA LEU A 184 -7.99 5.44 28.60
C LEU A 184 -8.23 6.51 27.50
N ARG A 185 -9.00 7.55 27.82
CA ARG A 185 -9.27 8.64 26.86
C ARG A 185 -8.00 9.35 26.41
N THR A 186 -7.05 9.56 27.31
CA THR A 186 -5.74 10.12 26.98
C THR A 186 -4.96 9.19 26.04
N TRP A 187 -4.98 7.88 26.32
CA TRP A 187 -4.31 6.89 25.47
C TRP A 187 -4.95 6.81 24.09
N LEU A 188 -6.28 6.82 23.98
CA LEU A 188 -6.99 6.86 22.70
C LEU A 188 -6.64 8.11 21.88
N SER A 189 -6.54 9.28 22.52
CA SER A 189 -6.12 10.51 21.85
C SER A 189 -4.70 10.39 21.27
N ARG A 190 -3.76 9.89 22.08
CA ARG A 190 -2.37 9.66 21.65
C ARG A 190 -2.26 8.60 20.55
N LEU A 191 -3.02 7.50 20.66
CA LEU A 191 -3.05 6.44 19.67
C LEU A 191 -3.56 6.96 18.33
N ARG A 192 -4.66 7.75 18.33
CA ARG A 192 -5.18 8.38 17.11
C ARG A 192 -4.19 9.34 16.46
N GLN A 193 -3.41 10.06 17.27
CA GLN A 193 -2.35 10.92 16.77
C GLN A 193 -1.23 10.11 16.13
N ARG A 194 -0.70 9.10 16.81
CA ARG A 194 0.35 8.19 16.28
C ARG A 194 -0.11 7.50 14.99
N TYR A 195 -1.37 7.08 14.92
CA TYR A 195 -1.93 6.46 13.72
C TYR A 195 -2.01 7.45 12.54
N ARG A 196 -2.42 8.69 12.78
CA ARG A 196 -2.41 9.75 11.73
C ARG A 196 -1.00 10.05 11.25
N GLU A 197 -0.03 10.08 12.15
CA GLU A 197 1.39 10.28 11.82
C GLU A 197 1.91 9.09 10.98
N SER A 198 1.57 7.86 11.36
CA SER A 198 1.92 6.66 10.59
C SER A 198 1.29 6.66 9.19
N LEU A 199 -0.01 7.00 9.06
CA LEU A 199 -0.67 7.18 7.76
C LEU A 199 0.02 8.25 6.92
N ARG A 200 0.40 9.37 7.54
CA ARG A 200 1.09 10.45 6.84
C ARG A 200 2.46 10.00 6.31
N MET A 201 3.20 9.22 7.09
CA MET A 201 4.49 8.67 6.65
C MET A 201 4.32 7.67 5.50
N GLU A 202 3.33 6.78 5.57
CA GLU A 202 3.04 5.85 4.48
C GLU A 202 2.66 6.59 3.19
N VAL A 203 1.78 7.58 3.26
CA VAL A 203 1.42 8.41 2.10
C VAL A 203 2.64 9.18 1.59
N ALA A 204 3.47 9.72 2.48
CA ALA A 204 4.68 10.45 2.08
C ALA A 204 5.67 9.57 1.30
N SER A 205 5.73 8.26 1.58
CA SER A 205 6.54 7.31 0.82
C SER A 205 5.99 7.01 -0.59
N THR A 206 4.75 7.42 -0.86
CA THR A 206 4.04 7.17 -2.14
C THR A 206 3.88 8.42 -3.01
N VAL A 207 4.45 9.55 -2.62
CA VAL A 207 4.43 10.80 -3.39
C VAL A 207 5.84 11.22 -3.76
N SER A 208 5.99 11.86 -4.90
CA SER A 208 7.29 12.40 -5.34
C SER A 208 7.61 13.75 -4.71
N ASP A 209 6.59 14.59 -4.48
CA ASP A 209 6.73 15.89 -3.83
C ASP A 209 6.08 15.87 -2.43
N PRO A 210 6.82 16.20 -1.36
CA PRO A 210 6.25 16.31 -0.02
C PRO A 210 5.07 17.28 0.09
N ALA A 211 4.94 18.25 -0.83
CA ALA A 211 3.80 19.15 -0.89
C ALA A 211 2.48 18.47 -1.25
N ASP A 212 2.54 17.32 -1.92
CA ASP A 212 1.36 16.55 -2.35
C ASP A 212 0.77 15.65 -1.25
N VAL A 213 1.48 15.45 -0.13
CA VAL A 213 1.07 14.53 0.96
C VAL A 213 -0.33 14.85 1.48
N ASP A 214 -0.64 16.12 1.73
CA ASP A 214 -1.94 16.51 2.29
C ASP A 214 -3.08 16.28 1.29
N GLN A 215 -2.84 16.50 0.01
CA GLN A 215 -3.80 16.24 -1.05
C GLN A 215 -4.04 14.74 -1.23
N GLU A 216 -2.99 13.93 -1.15
CA GLU A 216 -3.10 12.47 -1.28
C GLU A 216 -3.78 11.84 -0.06
N LEU A 217 -3.54 12.38 1.16
CA LEU A 217 -4.29 12.02 2.36
C LEU A 217 -5.79 12.34 2.22
N GLN A 218 -6.15 13.51 1.70
CA GLN A 218 -7.56 13.83 1.45
C GLN A 218 -8.19 12.85 0.47
N HIS A 219 -7.47 12.47 -0.57
CA HIS A 219 -7.96 11.48 -1.53
C HIS A 219 -8.12 10.09 -0.91
N LEU A 220 -7.16 9.65 -0.08
CA LEU A 220 -7.26 8.41 0.71
C LEU A 220 -8.57 8.40 1.52
N TYR A 221 -8.88 9.48 2.23
CA TYR A 221 -10.13 9.58 2.98
C TYR A 221 -11.37 9.54 2.09
N GLN A 222 -11.35 10.19 0.93
CA GLN A 222 -12.47 10.15 -0.02
C GLN A 222 -12.75 8.73 -0.51
N ILE A 223 -11.71 7.96 -0.84
CA ILE A 223 -11.83 6.56 -1.28
C ILE A 223 -12.45 5.70 -0.17
N LEU A 224 -11.99 5.86 1.07
CA LEU A 224 -12.45 5.04 2.20
C LEU A 224 -13.86 5.37 2.68
N MET A 225 -14.41 6.54 2.31
CA MET A 225 -15.75 7.00 2.70
C MET A 225 -16.79 6.84 1.57
N ALA A 226 -16.37 6.45 0.37
CA ALA A 226 -17.24 6.24 -0.78
C ALA A 226 -17.92 4.87 -0.75
#